data_092136c05e85bdb4e131b78f603d4b1e
#
_entry.id   092136c05e85bdb4e131b78f603d4b1e
#
_cell.length_a   1.000
_cell.length_b   1.000
_cell.length_c   1.000
_cell.angle_alpha   90.00
_cell.angle_beta   90.00
_cell.angle_gamma   90.00
#
_symmetry.space_group_name_H-M   'P 1'
#
loop_
_entity.id
_entity.type
_entity.pdbx_description
1 polymer ?
#
loop_
_entity_poly.entity_id
_entity_poly.type
_entity_poly.pdbx_seq_one_letter_code
_entity_poly.pdbx_strand_id
1 'polypeptide(L)'
;MMKKNGAGTDSPLLSVKNLTVSFSRYDHGFNKYDLEVIHSLDVEVYPGEVVAVVGASGSGKSLLAHSVLGILPENATVKGEMAYMGQPLTCELQRKLRGRDMVLIPKSVEFLDTLMKVGRQVKGVRGTMEKVKSVFGRYGLPEEAEKMYPFQLSGGMARRVLISTAVMEAAKLIIADEPTPGLGADMAMETLSHFRELADDGCGVLLITHDIDLAFGIADRIAVFYGGTTVEVCPAGDFKKGKEALRH
;
A
#
# COMPACT_ATOMS: atom_id res chain seq x y z
N MET A 1 -14.86 18.59 21.81
CA MET A 1 -13.97 19.02 20.74
C MET A 1 -14.64 18.68 19.41
N MET A 2 -15.03 19.70 18.65
CA MET A 2 -15.83 19.56 17.44
C MET A 2 -15.03 18.87 16.33
N LYS A 3 -15.57 17.77 15.77
CA LYS A 3 -15.09 17.20 14.51
C LYS A 3 -15.18 18.27 13.42
N LYS A 4 -14.06 18.67 12.84
CA LYS A 4 -14.03 19.43 11.60
C LYS A 4 -14.61 18.54 10.49
N ASN A 5 -15.84 18.85 10.06
CA ASN A 5 -16.35 18.41 8.76
C ASN A 5 -15.49 19.10 7.69
N GLY A 6 -14.43 18.44 7.25
CA GLY A 6 -13.74 18.82 6.04
C GLY A 6 -14.64 18.46 4.86
N ALA A 7 -14.92 19.41 3.99
CA ALA A 7 -15.51 19.17 2.68
C ALA A 7 -14.53 18.32 1.87
N GLY A 8 -14.60 17.00 2.04
CA GLY A 8 -13.88 16.03 1.22
C GLY A 8 -14.53 16.01 -0.16
N THR A 9 -13.72 16.03 -1.20
CA THR A 9 -14.13 15.78 -2.58
C THR A 9 -14.93 14.47 -2.63
N ASP A 10 -16.19 14.53 -3.09
CA ASP A 10 -17.13 13.39 -3.18
C ASP A 10 -16.62 12.24 -4.09
N SER A 11 -15.44 12.37 -4.69
CA SER A 11 -14.87 11.39 -5.61
C SER A 11 -13.67 10.66 -5.00
N PRO A 12 -13.57 9.34 -5.18
CA PRO A 12 -12.43 8.56 -4.70
C PRO A 12 -11.14 8.98 -5.41
N LEU A 13 -10.04 8.94 -4.65
CA LEU A 13 -8.68 9.09 -5.18
C LEU A 13 -8.31 7.89 -6.06
N LEU A 14 -8.62 6.69 -5.57
CA LEU A 14 -8.51 5.43 -6.31
C LEU A 14 -9.87 4.73 -6.31
N SER A 15 -10.34 4.32 -7.48
CA SER A 15 -11.50 3.44 -7.63
C SER A 15 -11.09 2.21 -8.44
N VAL A 16 -11.37 1.04 -7.90
CA VAL A 16 -11.17 -0.27 -8.54
C VAL A 16 -12.51 -0.97 -8.52
N LYS A 17 -13.02 -1.38 -9.69
CA LYS A 17 -14.32 -2.04 -9.85
C LYS A 17 -14.20 -3.29 -10.69
N ASN A 18 -14.77 -4.39 -10.19
CA ASN A 18 -14.79 -5.70 -10.84
C ASN A 18 -13.41 -6.16 -11.32
N LEU A 19 -12.35 -5.85 -10.55
CA LEU A 19 -11.00 -6.25 -10.92
C LEU A 19 -10.88 -7.77 -10.93
N THR A 20 -10.50 -8.31 -12.08
CA THR A 20 -10.18 -9.70 -12.27
C THR A 20 -8.76 -9.84 -12.79
N VAL A 21 -7.99 -10.72 -12.18
CA VAL A 21 -6.59 -10.99 -12.58
C VAL A 21 -6.42 -12.49 -12.81
N SER A 22 -6.00 -12.83 -14.02
CA SER A 22 -5.68 -14.21 -14.41
C SER A 22 -4.28 -14.33 -14.97
N PHE A 23 -3.71 -15.52 -14.87
CA PHE A 23 -2.39 -15.84 -15.40
C PHE A 23 -2.47 -16.96 -16.40
N SER A 24 -1.95 -16.75 -17.61
CA SER A 24 -1.83 -17.81 -18.60
C SER A 24 -0.74 -18.79 -18.20
N ARG A 25 -1.11 -20.08 -18.14
CA ARG A 25 -0.22 -21.21 -17.85
C ARG A 25 -0.34 -22.28 -18.94
N TYR A 26 0.70 -23.09 -19.04
CA TYR A 26 0.71 -24.28 -19.92
C TYR A 26 0.75 -25.52 -19.04
N ASP A 27 -0.04 -26.55 -19.39
CA ASP A 27 0.07 -27.88 -18.81
C ASP A 27 1.15 -28.73 -19.52
N HIS A 28 1.32 -29.97 -19.07
CA HIS A 28 2.29 -30.92 -19.64
C HIS A 28 2.06 -31.28 -21.12
N GLY A 29 0.92 -30.90 -21.72
CA GLY A 29 0.57 -31.13 -23.09
C GLY A 29 0.57 -29.90 -23.99
N PHE A 30 1.21 -28.79 -23.59
CA PHE A 30 1.17 -27.49 -24.26
C PHE A 30 -0.23 -26.83 -24.35
N ASN A 31 -1.24 -27.34 -23.63
CA ASN A 31 -2.52 -26.69 -23.58
C ASN A 31 -2.44 -25.46 -22.69
N LYS A 32 -2.81 -24.31 -23.26
CA LYS A 32 -2.88 -23.06 -22.54
C LYS A 32 -4.17 -22.99 -21.74
N TYR A 33 -4.09 -22.66 -20.46
CA TYR A 33 -5.23 -22.35 -19.60
C TYR A 33 -4.97 -21.09 -18.79
N ASP A 34 -6.04 -20.39 -18.43
CA ASP A 34 -5.97 -19.19 -17.61
C ASP A 34 -6.38 -19.54 -16.19
N LEU A 35 -5.45 -19.28 -15.24
CA LEU A 35 -5.72 -19.40 -13.81
C LEU A 35 -6.16 -18.04 -13.29
N GLU A 36 -7.41 -17.92 -12.95
CA GLU A 36 -7.96 -16.70 -12.32
C GLU A 36 -7.66 -16.72 -10.82
N VAL A 37 -7.05 -15.62 -10.33
CA VAL A 37 -6.59 -15.48 -8.93
C VAL A 37 -7.39 -14.40 -8.20
N ILE A 38 -7.77 -13.34 -8.90
CA ILE A 38 -8.70 -12.32 -8.40
C ILE A 38 -9.96 -12.38 -9.26
N HIS A 39 -11.11 -12.42 -8.56
CA HIS A 39 -12.44 -12.49 -9.15
C HIS A 39 -13.28 -11.32 -8.67
N SER A 40 -13.52 -10.31 -9.52
CA SER A 40 -14.45 -9.20 -9.22
C SER A 40 -14.15 -8.50 -7.88
N LEU A 41 -12.91 -7.99 -7.72
CA LEU A 41 -12.51 -7.24 -6.54
C LEU A 41 -12.91 -5.77 -6.70
N ASP A 42 -13.56 -5.23 -5.65
CA ASP A 42 -13.94 -3.83 -5.56
C ASP A 42 -13.24 -3.17 -4.36
N VAL A 43 -12.64 -2.00 -4.58
CA VAL A 43 -12.10 -1.16 -3.51
C VAL A 43 -12.03 0.30 -3.96
N GLU A 44 -12.34 1.20 -3.05
CA GLU A 44 -12.19 2.65 -3.24
C GLU A 44 -11.36 3.22 -2.08
N VAL A 45 -10.52 4.19 -2.38
CA VAL A 45 -9.71 4.92 -1.40
C VAL A 45 -9.94 6.42 -1.61
N TYR A 46 -10.28 7.13 -0.55
CA TYR A 46 -10.49 8.57 -0.58
C TYR A 46 -9.27 9.33 -0.03
N PRO A 47 -9.11 10.62 -0.37
CA PRO A 47 -8.06 11.45 0.25
C PRO A 47 -8.23 11.51 1.77
N GLY A 48 -7.15 11.35 2.51
CA GLY A 48 -7.18 11.35 3.98
C GLY A 48 -7.68 10.07 4.62
N GLU A 49 -7.89 9.01 3.83
CA GLU A 49 -8.44 7.73 4.29
C GLU A 49 -7.38 6.63 4.30
N VAL A 50 -7.44 5.77 5.31
CA VAL A 50 -6.74 4.47 5.33
C VAL A 50 -7.76 3.37 5.10
N VAL A 51 -7.67 2.70 3.96
CA VAL A 51 -8.46 1.49 3.65
C VAL A 51 -7.57 0.27 3.80
N ALA A 52 -7.91 -0.64 4.71
CA ALA A 52 -7.19 -1.89 4.89
C ALA A 52 -7.85 -3.03 4.11
N VAL A 53 -7.11 -3.67 3.20
CA VAL A 53 -7.50 -4.92 2.54
C VAL A 53 -6.93 -6.07 3.34
N VAL A 54 -7.80 -6.81 4.02
CA VAL A 54 -7.42 -7.90 4.91
C VAL A 54 -7.83 -9.27 4.35
N GLY A 55 -7.01 -10.29 4.59
CA GLY A 55 -7.31 -11.66 4.13
C GLY A 55 -6.12 -12.58 4.31
N ALA A 56 -6.32 -13.89 4.07
CA ALA A 56 -5.29 -14.90 4.23
C ALA A 56 -4.04 -14.63 3.38
N SER A 57 -2.87 -15.07 3.86
CA SER A 57 -1.64 -15.00 3.06
C SER A 57 -1.80 -15.85 1.79
N GLY A 58 -1.26 -15.37 0.66
CA GLY A 58 -1.37 -16.06 -0.63
C GLY A 58 -2.72 -15.90 -1.33
N SER A 59 -3.69 -15.17 -0.79
CA SER A 59 -5.01 -14.97 -1.41
C SER A 59 -5.02 -14.05 -2.64
N GLY A 60 -3.90 -13.48 -3.03
CA GLY A 60 -3.81 -12.59 -4.21
C GLY A 60 -3.84 -11.09 -3.90
N LYS A 61 -3.85 -10.65 -2.62
CA LYS A 61 -3.94 -9.23 -2.26
C LYS A 61 -2.85 -8.34 -2.87
N SER A 62 -1.61 -8.84 -2.93
CA SER A 62 -0.50 -8.10 -3.58
C SER A 62 -0.73 -7.87 -5.07
N LEU A 63 -1.53 -8.72 -5.72
CA LEU A 63 -1.89 -8.54 -7.13
C LEU A 63 -2.76 -7.30 -7.33
N LEU A 64 -3.58 -6.91 -6.35
CA LEU A 64 -4.29 -5.63 -6.37
C LEU A 64 -3.30 -4.46 -6.46
N ALA A 65 -2.30 -4.42 -5.57
CA ALA A 65 -1.25 -3.40 -5.59
C ALA A 65 -0.52 -3.35 -6.94
N HIS A 66 -0.14 -4.52 -7.46
CA HIS A 66 0.57 -4.64 -8.73
C HIS A 66 -0.31 -4.26 -9.92
N SER A 67 -1.62 -4.56 -9.88
CA SER A 67 -2.58 -4.15 -10.92
C SER A 67 -2.72 -2.64 -10.98
N VAL A 68 -2.93 -2.00 -9.83
CA VAL A 68 -3.06 -0.53 -9.73
C VAL A 68 -1.80 0.17 -10.22
N LEU A 69 -0.62 -0.38 -9.91
CA LEU A 69 0.66 0.19 -10.34
C LEU A 69 1.08 -0.22 -11.75
N GLY A 70 0.41 -1.16 -12.40
CA GLY A 70 0.77 -1.64 -13.73
C GLY A 70 2.14 -2.34 -13.76
N ILE A 71 2.44 -3.18 -12.75
CA ILE A 71 3.69 -3.93 -12.62
C ILE A 71 3.49 -5.45 -12.57
N LEU A 72 2.34 -5.91 -13.04
CA LEU A 72 2.10 -7.34 -13.21
C LEU A 72 3.01 -7.92 -14.31
N PRO A 73 3.37 -9.20 -14.23
CA PRO A 73 4.15 -9.86 -15.28
C PRO A 73 3.35 -9.98 -16.59
N GLU A 74 4.05 -10.16 -17.72
CA GLU A 74 3.46 -10.15 -19.06
C GLU A 74 2.41 -11.25 -19.32
N ASN A 75 2.49 -12.36 -18.59
CA ASN A 75 1.52 -13.44 -18.68
C ASN A 75 0.23 -13.21 -17.86
N ALA A 76 0.11 -12.03 -17.22
CA ALA A 76 -1.09 -11.63 -16.50
C ALA A 76 -2.07 -10.93 -17.44
N THR A 77 -3.35 -11.26 -17.28
CA THR A 77 -4.46 -10.55 -17.91
C THR A 77 -5.28 -9.86 -16.83
N VAL A 78 -5.53 -8.55 -17.02
CA VAL A 78 -6.31 -7.72 -16.10
C VAL A 78 -7.60 -7.31 -16.78
N LYS A 79 -8.73 -7.51 -16.11
CA LYS A 79 -10.06 -7.04 -16.52
C LYS A 79 -10.69 -6.22 -15.40
N GLY A 80 -11.70 -5.43 -15.72
CA GLY A 80 -12.37 -4.53 -14.78
C GLY A 80 -11.96 -3.08 -15.02
N GLU A 81 -12.42 -2.20 -14.15
CA GLU A 81 -12.20 -0.77 -14.27
C GLU A 81 -11.35 -0.26 -13.12
N MET A 82 -10.32 0.50 -13.44
CA MET A 82 -9.50 1.21 -12.45
C MET A 82 -9.43 2.68 -12.84
N ALA A 83 -9.63 3.56 -11.88
CA ALA A 83 -9.53 4.99 -12.09
C ALA A 83 -8.74 5.66 -10.96
N TYR A 84 -7.99 6.69 -11.29
CA TYR A 84 -7.28 7.56 -10.37
C TYR A 84 -7.78 8.99 -10.54
N MET A 85 -8.34 9.59 -9.48
CA MET A 85 -8.98 10.91 -9.52
C MET A 85 -9.98 11.03 -10.68
N GLY A 86 -10.80 9.99 -10.88
CA GLY A 86 -11.80 9.92 -11.95
C GLY A 86 -11.25 9.66 -13.36
N GLN A 87 -9.93 9.58 -13.56
CA GLN A 87 -9.32 9.26 -14.85
C GLN A 87 -9.02 7.77 -14.95
N PRO A 88 -9.39 7.09 -16.06
CA PRO A 88 -9.05 5.68 -16.25
C PRO A 88 -7.54 5.42 -16.13
N LEU A 89 -7.16 4.43 -15.32
CA LEU A 89 -5.76 4.03 -15.12
C LEU A 89 -5.25 3.21 -16.32
N THR A 90 -4.91 3.89 -17.39
CA THR A 90 -4.22 3.27 -18.53
C THR A 90 -2.76 2.95 -18.19
N CYS A 91 -2.13 2.03 -18.94
CA CYS A 91 -0.70 1.70 -18.76
C CYS A 91 0.21 2.95 -18.84
N GLU A 92 -0.13 3.92 -19.68
CA GLU A 92 0.60 5.18 -19.81
C GLU A 92 0.47 6.03 -18.53
N LEU A 93 -0.77 6.18 -18.02
CA LEU A 93 -1.03 6.93 -16.78
C LEU A 93 -0.36 6.26 -15.59
N GLN A 94 -0.45 4.93 -15.46
CA GLN A 94 0.24 4.18 -14.41
C GLN A 94 1.75 4.44 -14.40
N ARG A 95 2.41 4.39 -15.57
CA ARG A 95 3.86 4.70 -15.68
C ARG A 95 4.20 6.13 -15.28
N LYS A 96 3.31 7.08 -15.56
CA LYS A 96 3.49 8.50 -15.23
C LYS A 96 3.32 8.78 -13.74
N LEU A 97 2.39 8.08 -13.09
CA LEU A 97 2.05 8.30 -11.67
C LEU A 97 2.93 7.49 -10.71
N ARG A 98 3.41 6.34 -11.14
CA ARG A 98 4.24 5.43 -10.33
C ARG A 98 5.54 6.09 -9.89
N GLY A 99 5.84 6.02 -8.58
CA GLY A 99 7.00 6.66 -7.97
C GLY A 99 6.88 8.19 -7.87
N ARG A 100 5.67 8.72 -8.00
CA ARG A 100 5.32 10.14 -7.85
C ARG A 100 4.05 10.26 -7.04
N ASP A 101 2.90 10.39 -7.72
CA ASP A 101 1.59 10.49 -7.07
C ASP A 101 1.16 9.16 -6.43
N MET A 102 1.60 8.01 -6.97
CA MET A 102 1.37 6.67 -6.42
C MET A 102 2.68 6.01 -6.04
N VAL A 103 2.84 5.66 -4.77
CA VAL A 103 4.06 5.03 -4.23
C VAL A 103 3.71 3.69 -3.58
N LEU A 104 4.50 2.67 -3.93
CA LEU A 104 4.47 1.35 -3.28
C LEU A 104 5.45 1.32 -2.11
N ILE A 105 4.97 0.89 -0.95
CA ILE A 105 5.81 0.44 0.15
C ILE A 105 5.68 -1.08 0.20
N PRO A 106 6.71 -1.78 -0.29
CA PRO A 106 6.64 -3.22 -0.48
C PRO A 106 6.88 -3.99 0.83
N LYS A 107 6.47 -5.25 0.82
CA LYS A 107 6.69 -6.21 1.91
C LYS A 107 8.18 -6.39 2.25
N SER A 108 9.04 -6.50 1.23
CA SER A 108 10.47 -6.73 1.41
C SER A 108 11.26 -5.43 1.34
N VAL A 109 12.24 -5.30 2.24
CA VAL A 109 13.22 -4.22 2.20
C VAL A 109 14.28 -4.41 1.09
N GLU A 110 14.28 -5.56 0.43
CA GLU A 110 15.15 -5.88 -0.72
C GLU A 110 14.90 -4.99 -1.95
N PHE A 111 13.80 -4.23 -1.95
CA PHE A 111 13.53 -3.21 -2.97
C PHE A 111 14.48 -1.99 -2.88
N LEU A 112 15.21 -1.84 -1.78
CA LEU A 112 16.30 -0.85 -1.72
C LEU A 112 17.50 -1.35 -2.51
N ASP A 113 18.05 -0.48 -3.36
CA ASP A 113 19.30 -0.79 -4.10
C ASP A 113 20.46 -0.97 -3.12
N THR A 114 20.98 -2.19 -3.04
CA THR A 114 22.04 -2.57 -2.10
C THR A 114 23.37 -1.86 -2.35
N LEU A 115 23.59 -1.36 -3.56
CA LEU A 115 24.84 -0.67 -3.98
C LEU A 115 24.76 0.84 -3.82
N MET A 116 23.60 1.38 -3.44
CA MET A 116 23.38 2.81 -3.29
C MET A 116 23.08 3.19 -1.83
N LYS A 117 23.68 4.27 -1.35
CA LYS A 117 23.38 4.83 -0.01
C LYS A 117 21.92 5.23 0.08
N VAL A 118 21.28 4.92 1.22
CA VAL A 118 19.82 5.11 1.37
C VAL A 118 19.39 6.57 1.28
N GLY A 119 20.16 7.52 1.78
CA GLY A 119 19.85 8.94 1.63
C GLY A 119 19.78 9.36 0.16
N ARG A 120 20.61 8.78 -0.70
CA ARG A 120 20.61 9.06 -2.13
C ARG A 120 19.38 8.46 -2.84
N GLN A 121 18.94 7.28 -2.40
CA GLN A 121 17.72 6.64 -2.89
C GLN A 121 16.48 7.46 -2.50
N VAL A 122 16.38 7.83 -1.22
CA VAL A 122 15.26 8.63 -0.68
C VAL A 122 15.21 10.02 -1.29
N LYS A 123 16.38 10.65 -1.52
CA LYS A 123 16.45 11.95 -2.20
C LYS A 123 15.77 11.91 -3.57
N GLY A 124 15.88 10.80 -4.29
CA GLY A 124 15.39 10.70 -5.66
C GLY A 124 16.01 11.74 -6.59
N VAL A 125 15.33 12.02 -7.69
CA VAL A 125 15.79 12.96 -8.72
C VAL A 125 15.54 14.41 -8.34
N ARG A 126 14.45 14.68 -7.60
CA ARG A 126 13.94 16.04 -7.35
C ARG A 126 14.17 16.55 -5.94
N GLY A 127 14.53 15.69 -4.99
CA GLY A 127 14.75 16.06 -3.60
C GLY A 127 16.08 16.71 -3.34
N THR A 128 16.25 17.23 -2.12
CA THR A 128 17.53 17.75 -1.58
C THR A 128 17.95 16.93 -0.38
N MET A 129 19.24 16.95 -0.03
CA MET A 129 19.74 16.22 1.14
C MET A 129 19.23 16.83 2.44
N GLU A 130 19.01 18.14 2.48
CA GLU A 130 18.41 18.82 3.63
C GLU A 130 17.01 18.29 3.92
N LYS A 131 16.20 18.11 2.87
CA LYS A 131 14.86 17.51 3.00
C LYS A 131 14.94 16.05 3.46
N VAL A 132 15.89 15.26 2.95
CA VAL A 132 16.14 13.88 3.41
C VAL A 132 16.43 13.86 4.91
N LYS A 133 17.34 14.71 5.40
CA LYS A 133 17.66 14.80 6.83
C LYS A 133 16.45 15.16 7.67
N SER A 134 15.66 16.14 7.23
CA SER A 134 14.43 16.53 7.90
C SER A 134 13.43 15.38 7.99
N VAL A 135 13.22 14.65 6.88
CA VAL A 135 12.32 13.49 6.84
C VAL A 135 12.85 12.34 7.69
N PHE A 136 14.15 12.06 7.63
CA PHE A 136 14.76 11.04 8.48
C PHE A 136 14.62 11.38 9.98
N GLY A 137 14.81 12.63 10.36
CA GLY A 137 14.57 13.10 11.72
C GLY A 137 13.12 12.92 12.16
N ARG A 138 12.12 13.24 11.28
CA ARG A 138 10.68 13.01 11.54
C ARG A 138 10.38 11.54 11.86
N TYR A 139 11.04 10.62 11.19
CA TYR A 139 10.83 9.17 11.35
C TYR A 139 11.87 8.51 12.28
N GLY A 140 12.56 9.26 13.11
CA GLY A 140 13.48 8.73 14.12
C GLY A 140 14.66 7.94 13.55
N LEU A 141 15.09 8.24 12.32
CA LEU A 141 16.32 7.69 11.75
C LEU A 141 17.52 8.52 12.23
N PRO A 142 18.65 7.89 12.59
CA PRO A 142 19.86 8.63 13.01
C PRO A 142 20.42 9.46 11.86
N GLU A 143 21.14 10.52 12.17
CA GLU A 143 21.73 11.42 11.15
C GLU A 143 22.63 10.68 10.14
N GLU A 144 23.34 9.65 10.63
CA GLU A 144 24.24 8.87 9.80
C GLU A 144 23.51 7.96 8.81
N ALA A 145 22.21 7.71 9.02
CA ALA A 145 21.42 6.79 8.16
C ALA A 145 21.50 7.18 6.68
N GLU A 146 21.57 8.49 6.36
CA GLU A 146 21.69 8.94 4.97
C GLU A 146 22.94 8.42 4.25
N LYS A 147 23.99 8.10 5.01
CA LYS A 147 25.27 7.60 4.49
C LYS A 147 25.40 6.09 4.50
N MET A 148 24.44 5.40 5.14
CA MET A 148 24.42 3.93 5.23
C MET A 148 23.95 3.29 3.92
N TYR A 149 24.34 2.05 3.73
CA TYR A 149 23.80 1.15 2.71
C TYR A 149 22.66 0.31 3.30
N PRO A 150 21.73 -0.23 2.49
CA PRO A 150 20.59 -1.02 2.98
C PRO A 150 20.98 -2.16 3.93
N PHE A 151 22.08 -2.87 3.66
CA PHE A 151 22.54 -3.98 4.49
C PHE A 151 23.06 -3.56 5.88
N GLN A 152 23.28 -2.28 6.11
CA GLN A 152 23.69 -1.72 7.42
C GLN A 152 22.51 -1.31 8.29
N LEU A 153 21.29 -1.34 7.74
CA LEU A 153 20.08 -0.94 8.45
C LEU A 153 19.48 -2.10 9.22
N SER A 154 18.90 -1.82 10.39
CA SER A 154 17.95 -2.75 11.00
C SER A 154 16.66 -2.84 10.18
N GLY A 155 15.85 -3.89 10.37
CA GLY A 155 14.57 -4.03 9.66
C GLY A 155 13.63 -2.83 9.85
N GLY A 156 13.55 -2.29 11.07
CA GLY A 156 12.76 -1.09 11.37
C GLY A 156 13.32 0.17 10.70
N MET A 157 14.65 0.35 10.67
CA MET A 157 15.27 1.46 9.94
C MET A 157 14.97 1.37 8.45
N ALA A 158 15.12 0.18 7.84
CA ALA A 158 14.86 0.00 6.42
C ALA A 158 13.39 0.29 6.07
N ARG A 159 12.43 -0.06 6.94
CA ARG A 159 11.01 0.30 6.77
C ARG A 159 10.79 1.81 6.81
N ARG A 160 11.37 2.50 7.79
CA ARG A 160 11.28 3.96 7.90
C ARG A 160 11.94 4.67 6.70
N VAL A 161 13.00 4.10 6.15
CA VAL A 161 13.60 4.59 4.89
C VAL A 161 12.62 4.44 3.73
N LEU A 162 11.92 3.30 3.59
CA LEU A 162 10.90 3.11 2.54
C LEU A 162 9.73 4.08 2.69
N ILE A 163 9.24 4.33 3.91
CA ILE A 163 8.20 5.33 4.18
C ILE A 163 8.71 6.74 3.79
N SER A 164 9.96 7.04 4.12
CA SER A 164 10.59 8.31 3.78
C SER A 164 10.59 8.59 2.26
N THR A 165 10.65 7.55 1.41
CA THR A 165 10.54 7.75 -0.06
C THR A 165 9.16 8.29 -0.46
N ALA A 166 8.08 7.79 0.13
CA ALA A 166 6.72 8.27 -0.15
C ALA A 166 6.53 9.74 0.25
N VAL A 167 7.09 10.12 1.40
CA VAL A 167 7.05 11.51 1.89
C VAL A 167 7.85 12.45 1.01
N MET A 168 9.03 12.02 0.54
CA MET A 168 9.88 12.82 -0.35
C MET A 168 9.21 13.10 -1.69
N GLU A 169 8.48 12.15 -2.23
CA GLU A 169 7.74 12.30 -3.49
C GLU A 169 6.41 13.06 -3.31
N ALA A 170 6.00 13.37 -2.08
CA ALA A 170 4.70 13.96 -1.77
C ALA A 170 3.55 13.17 -2.41
N ALA A 171 3.60 11.85 -2.25
CA ALA A 171 2.64 10.93 -2.83
C ALA A 171 1.21 11.25 -2.36
N LYS A 172 0.25 11.17 -3.27
CA LYS A 172 -1.17 11.32 -2.94
C LYS A 172 -1.81 9.97 -2.58
N LEU A 173 -1.34 8.89 -3.19
CA LEU A 173 -1.76 7.53 -2.91
C LEU A 173 -0.55 6.69 -2.49
N ILE A 174 -0.65 6.10 -1.31
CA ILE A 174 0.34 5.17 -0.79
C ILE A 174 -0.29 3.78 -0.78
N ILE A 175 0.38 2.82 -1.41
CA ILE A 175 0.00 1.42 -1.39
C ILE A 175 1.02 0.68 -0.53
N ALA A 176 0.63 0.26 0.66
CA ALA A 176 1.47 -0.48 1.60
C ALA A 176 1.13 -1.96 1.54
N ASP A 177 2.00 -2.75 0.91
CA ASP A 177 1.80 -4.19 0.76
C ASP A 177 2.54 -4.94 1.85
N GLU A 178 1.79 -5.42 2.84
CA GLU A 178 2.30 -6.10 4.03
C GLU A 178 3.52 -5.39 4.66
N PRO A 179 3.37 -4.16 5.17
CA PRO A 179 4.53 -3.36 5.60
C PRO A 179 5.14 -3.79 6.93
N THR A 180 4.54 -4.73 7.67
CA THR A 180 4.93 -5.10 9.05
C THR A 180 5.57 -6.47 9.27
N PRO A 181 5.68 -7.39 8.30
CA PRO A 181 6.27 -8.72 8.55
C PRO A 181 7.68 -8.64 9.12
N GLY A 182 7.94 -9.48 10.12
CA GLY A 182 9.25 -9.56 10.77
C GLY A 182 9.54 -8.43 11.78
N LEU A 183 8.56 -7.57 12.05
CA LEU A 183 8.64 -6.56 13.12
C LEU A 183 7.97 -7.09 14.39
N GLY A 184 8.52 -6.73 15.55
CA GLY A 184 7.81 -6.91 16.81
C GLY A 184 6.56 -6.02 16.88
N ALA A 185 5.60 -6.35 17.77
CA ALA A 185 4.31 -5.67 17.83
C ALA A 185 4.42 -4.14 17.96
N ASP A 186 5.30 -3.65 18.83
CA ASP A 186 5.51 -2.21 19.04
C ASP A 186 6.02 -1.51 17.77
N MET A 187 7.00 -2.10 17.10
CA MET A 187 7.55 -1.56 15.84
C MET A 187 6.54 -1.65 14.69
N ALA A 188 5.69 -2.66 14.68
CA ALA A 188 4.61 -2.79 13.69
C ALA A 188 3.60 -1.65 13.89
N MET A 189 3.17 -1.40 15.12
CA MET A 189 2.26 -0.28 15.44
C MET A 189 2.90 1.08 15.14
N GLU A 190 4.18 1.29 15.47
CA GLU A 190 4.92 2.51 15.10
C GLU A 190 4.94 2.69 13.58
N THR A 191 5.24 1.63 12.83
CA THR A 191 5.24 1.68 11.35
C THR A 191 3.86 2.05 10.80
N LEU A 192 2.80 1.47 11.38
CA LEU A 192 1.43 1.74 10.94
C LEU A 192 0.97 3.16 11.33
N SER A 193 1.40 3.69 12.48
CA SER A 193 1.07 5.06 12.88
C SER A 193 1.59 6.09 11.86
N HIS A 194 2.73 5.84 11.23
CA HIS A 194 3.22 6.70 10.16
C HIS A 194 2.30 6.74 8.94
N PHE A 195 1.63 5.62 8.60
CA PHE A 195 0.62 5.64 7.53
C PHE A 195 -0.61 6.44 7.93
N ARG A 196 -1.01 6.38 9.22
CA ARG A 196 -2.11 7.21 9.73
C ARG A 196 -1.75 8.70 9.65
N GLU A 197 -0.55 9.08 10.07
CA GLU A 197 -0.06 10.46 9.94
C GLU A 197 -0.10 10.95 8.48
N LEU A 198 0.34 10.10 7.52
CA LEU A 198 0.31 10.45 6.10
C LEU A 198 -1.12 10.61 5.57
N ALA A 199 -2.05 9.80 6.06
CA ALA A 199 -3.45 9.97 5.71
C ALA A 199 -4.04 11.24 6.34
N ASP A 200 -3.72 11.55 7.59
CA ASP A 200 -4.14 12.79 8.26
C ASP A 200 -3.58 14.04 7.55
N ASP A 201 -2.41 13.92 6.91
CA ASP A 201 -1.80 14.94 6.03
C ASP A 201 -2.48 15.00 4.63
N GLY A 202 -3.50 14.16 4.36
CA GLY A 202 -4.34 14.18 3.14
C GLY A 202 -4.02 13.10 2.10
N CYS A 203 -3.06 12.20 2.35
CA CYS A 203 -2.82 11.06 1.46
C CYS A 203 -3.95 10.04 1.55
N GLY A 204 -4.29 9.35 0.45
CA GLY A 204 -5.02 8.10 0.50
C GLY A 204 -4.06 6.95 0.77
N VAL A 205 -4.41 6.04 1.66
CA VAL A 205 -3.59 4.86 1.99
C VAL A 205 -4.36 3.58 1.74
N LEU A 206 -3.85 2.74 0.85
CA LEU A 206 -4.30 1.37 0.65
C LEU A 206 -3.35 0.44 1.40
N LEU A 207 -3.76 -0.04 2.57
CA LEU A 207 -2.99 -0.97 3.39
C LEU A 207 -3.40 -2.40 3.09
N ILE A 208 -2.49 -3.21 2.60
CA ILE A 208 -2.69 -4.65 2.41
C ILE A 208 -2.02 -5.38 3.55
N THR A 209 -2.77 -6.18 4.30
CA THR A 209 -2.23 -6.95 5.42
C THR A 209 -3.03 -8.24 5.67
N HIS A 210 -2.41 -9.22 6.30
CA HIS A 210 -3.10 -10.39 6.86
C HIS A 210 -3.37 -10.23 8.36
N ASP A 211 -2.87 -9.17 8.98
CA ASP A 211 -3.06 -8.88 10.40
C ASP A 211 -4.23 -7.91 10.60
N ILE A 212 -5.37 -8.49 10.96
CA ILE A 212 -6.62 -7.74 11.17
C ILE A 212 -6.52 -6.84 12.41
N ASP A 213 -5.86 -7.30 13.47
CA ASP A 213 -5.79 -6.56 14.73
C ASP A 213 -4.93 -5.28 14.56
N LEU A 214 -3.85 -5.37 13.79
CA LEU A 214 -3.06 -4.21 13.40
C LEU A 214 -3.84 -3.26 12.49
N ALA A 215 -4.61 -3.79 11.53
CA ALA A 215 -5.44 -2.97 10.64
C ALA A 215 -6.46 -2.13 11.42
N PHE A 216 -7.09 -2.67 12.47
CA PHE A 216 -8.02 -1.95 13.33
C PHE A 216 -7.42 -0.71 14.01
N GLY A 217 -6.13 -0.73 14.25
CA GLY A 217 -5.43 0.37 14.93
C GLY A 217 -5.40 1.66 14.12
N ILE A 218 -5.48 1.57 12.78
CA ILE A 218 -5.27 2.74 11.91
C ILE A 218 -6.29 2.91 10.78
N ALA A 219 -7.01 1.85 10.37
CA ALA A 219 -7.90 1.91 9.22
C ALA A 219 -9.21 2.64 9.54
N ASP A 220 -9.70 3.42 8.58
CA ASP A 220 -11.04 3.98 8.58
C ASP A 220 -12.06 2.97 8.08
N ARG A 221 -11.69 2.20 7.03
CA ARG A 221 -12.50 1.12 6.46
C ARG A 221 -11.67 -0.13 6.26
N ILE A 222 -12.36 -1.27 6.36
CA ILE A 222 -11.77 -2.59 6.13
C ILE A 222 -12.51 -3.26 4.98
N ALA A 223 -11.74 -3.72 3.98
CA ALA A 223 -12.20 -4.56 2.90
C ALA A 223 -11.71 -6.01 3.17
N VAL A 224 -12.64 -6.91 3.38
CA VAL A 224 -12.33 -8.34 3.60
C VAL A 224 -12.18 -9.04 2.26
N PHE A 225 -11.00 -9.58 2.03
CA PHE A 225 -10.65 -10.31 0.82
C PHE A 225 -10.55 -11.81 1.10
N TYR A 226 -11.42 -12.59 0.42
CA TYR A 226 -11.46 -14.04 0.57
C TYR A 226 -11.76 -14.71 -0.77
N GLY A 227 -11.07 -15.81 -1.08
CA GLY A 227 -11.30 -16.60 -2.30
C GLY A 227 -11.15 -15.79 -3.60
N GLY A 228 -10.30 -14.77 -3.63
CA GLY A 228 -10.09 -13.96 -4.84
C GLY A 228 -11.06 -12.78 -5.01
N THR A 229 -11.98 -12.55 -4.09
CA THR A 229 -12.99 -11.46 -4.17
C THR A 229 -13.07 -10.63 -2.91
N THR A 230 -13.63 -9.43 -3.02
CA THR A 230 -14.03 -8.61 -1.86
C THR A 230 -15.38 -9.12 -1.35
N VAL A 231 -15.38 -9.64 -0.12
CA VAL A 231 -16.60 -10.19 0.52
C VAL A 231 -17.41 -9.10 1.20
N GLU A 232 -16.72 -8.16 1.84
CA GLU A 232 -17.34 -7.08 2.61
C GLU A 232 -16.42 -5.86 2.65
N VAL A 233 -17.02 -4.67 2.64
CA VAL A 233 -16.33 -3.40 2.91
C VAL A 233 -17.13 -2.63 3.93
N CYS A 234 -16.57 -2.40 5.11
CA CYS A 234 -17.28 -1.70 6.18
C CYS A 234 -16.35 -0.75 6.96
N PRO A 235 -16.92 0.22 7.71
CA PRO A 235 -16.15 1.01 8.66
C PRO A 235 -15.43 0.11 9.68
N ALA A 236 -14.19 0.41 10.00
CA ALA A 236 -13.39 -0.40 10.94
C ALA A 236 -14.07 -0.57 12.32
N GLY A 237 -14.77 0.49 12.80
CA GLY A 237 -15.51 0.44 14.06
C GLY A 237 -16.67 -0.56 14.07
N ASP A 238 -17.37 -0.74 12.95
CA ASP A 238 -18.49 -1.67 12.84
C ASP A 238 -18.03 -3.11 12.74
N PHE A 239 -16.93 -3.36 12.01
CA PHE A 239 -16.30 -4.67 11.94
C PHE A 239 -15.83 -5.15 13.33
N LYS A 240 -15.27 -4.24 14.14
CA LYS A 240 -14.84 -4.55 15.50
C LYS A 240 -16.00 -5.00 16.39
N LYS A 241 -17.15 -4.32 16.32
CA LYS A 241 -18.38 -4.69 17.04
C LYS A 241 -18.89 -6.07 16.62
N GLY A 242 -18.92 -6.38 15.32
CA GLY A 242 -19.28 -7.70 14.80
C GLY A 242 -18.37 -8.82 15.31
N LYS A 243 -17.03 -8.58 15.34
CA LYS A 243 -16.05 -9.54 15.88
C LYS A 243 -16.23 -9.77 17.38
N GLU A 244 -16.60 -8.76 18.16
CA GLU A 244 -16.89 -8.87 19.58
C GLU A 244 -18.20 -9.64 19.85
N ALA A 245 -19.24 -9.41 19.03
CA ALA A 245 -20.50 -10.13 19.13
C ALA A 245 -20.39 -11.63 18.81
N LEU A 246 -19.44 -12.04 17.96
CA LEU A 246 -19.19 -13.45 17.62
C LEU A 246 -18.35 -14.19 18.68
N ARG A 247 -17.81 -13.51 19.69
CA ARG A 247 -17.02 -14.10 20.80
C ARG A 247 -17.88 -14.45 22.03
N HIS A 248 -19.17 -14.11 22.02
CA HIS A 248 -20.17 -14.43 23.03
C HIS A 248 -21.21 -15.39 22.48
#